data_f277fdf6a8a0a55904c78b1aeb1c8667
#
_entry.id   f277fdf6a8a0a55904c78b1aeb1c8667
#
_cell.length_a   1.000
_cell.length_b   1.000
_cell.length_c   1.000
_cell.angle_alpha   90.00
_cell.angle_beta   90.00
_cell.angle_gamma   90.00
#
_symmetry.space_group_name_H-M   'P 1'
#
loop_
_entity.id
_entity.type
_entity.pdbx_description
1 polymer ?
#
loop_
_entity_poly.entity_id
_entity_poly.type
_entity_poly.pdbx_seq_one_letter_code
_entity_poly.pdbx_strand_id
1 'polypeptide(L)'
;MNKEESVKLMTDKMAKFVGHIGKKLPDDVIAKLEELAAQETAPLPKVLYETMTKNQGLAVSLDRPSCQDTGVLQFWVKCGTNFPLINELEGLLKEAVVQATFATPLRHNSVETFDEYNTKRNVGKGTPTVFWDIVPNDDHCEIYLSLIHI
;
A
#
# COMPACT_ATOMS: atom_id res chain seq x y z
N MET A 1 -8.79 14.23 -22.26
CA MET A 1 -7.64 13.44 -21.81
C MET A 1 -7.59 12.19 -22.66
N ASN A 2 -6.48 11.89 -23.30
CA ASN A 2 -6.36 10.64 -24.06
C ASN A 2 -6.13 9.45 -23.09
N LYS A 3 -6.18 8.21 -23.62
CA LYS A 3 -6.09 7.01 -22.82
C LYS A 3 -4.73 6.89 -22.10
N GLU A 4 -3.64 7.23 -22.78
CA GLU A 4 -2.29 7.17 -22.21
C GLU A 4 -2.11 8.15 -21.05
N GLU A 5 -2.64 9.38 -21.21
CA GLU A 5 -2.65 10.37 -20.13
C GLU A 5 -3.45 9.90 -18.92
N SER A 6 -4.58 9.23 -19.15
CA SER A 6 -5.42 8.67 -18.09
C SER A 6 -4.71 7.55 -17.34
N VAL A 7 -4.06 6.64 -18.05
CA VAL A 7 -3.24 5.57 -17.46
C VAL A 7 -2.12 6.15 -16.62
N LYS A 8 -1.36 7.08 -17.17
CA LYS A 8 -0.27 7.74 -16.44
C LYS A 8 -0.76 8.44 -15.18
N LEU A 9 -1.82 9.24 -15.30
CA LEU A 9 -2.39 9.95 -14.14
C LEU A 9 -2.84 8.99 -13.04
N MET A 10 -3.50 7.90 -13.42
CA MET A 10 -3.96 6.90 -12.45
C MET A 10 -2.78 6.17 -11.81
N THR A 11 -1.77 5.79 -12.60
CA THR A 11 -0.53 5.19 -12.07
C THR A 11 0.15 6.09 -11.04
N ASP A 12 0.32 7.36 -11.36
CA ASP A 12 0.95 8.34 -10.46
C ASP A 12 0.14 8.53 -9.16
N LYS A 13 -1.19 8.55 -9.26
CA LYS A 13 -2.07 8.62 -8.07
C LYS A 13 -1.98 7.36 -7.22
N MET A 14 -1.99 6.19 -7.84
CA MET A 14 -1.88 4.92 -7.14
C MET A 14 -0.50 4.76 -6.49
N ALA A 15 0.58 5.19 -7.12
CA ALA A 15 1.90 5.20 -6.52
C ALA A 15 1.96 6.06 -5.25
N LYS A 16 1.36 7.24 -5.28
CA LYS A 16 1.24 8.10 -4.09
C LYS A 16 0.40 7.45 -3.00
N PHE A 17 -0.68 6.76 -3.37
CA PHE A 17 -1.53 6.05 -2.41
C PHE A 17 -0.78 4.90 -1.75
N VAL A 18 -0.04 4.08 -2.51
CA VAL A 18 0.84 3.03 -1.97
C VAL A 18 1.86 3.61 -1.00
N GLY A 19 2.55 4.68 -1.39
CA GLY A 19 3.50 5.37 -0.52
C GLY A 19 2.85 5.95 0.74
N HIS A 20 1.61 6.45 0.65
CA HIS A 20 0.88 7.00 1.79
C HIS A 20 0.59 5.93 2.85
N ILE A 21 0.04 4.78 2.46
CA ILE A 21 -0.29 3.71 3.41
C ILE A 21 0.97 3.05 4.02
N GLY A 22 2.10 3.12 3.33
CA GLY A 22 3.38 2.65 3.88
C GLY A 22 3.93 3.55 5.00
N LYS A 23 3.49 4.81 5.08
CA LYS A 23 3.99 5.82 6.02
C LYS A 23 3.04 6.13 7.15
N LYS A 24 1.74 6.11 6.90
CA LYS A 24 0.72 6.58 7.85
C LYS A 24 -0.28 5.48 8.14
N LEU A 25 -0.50 5.23 9.42
CA LEU A 25 -1.61 4.41 9.89
C LEU A 25 -2.95 5.15 9.67
N PRO A 26 -4.06 4.42 9.49
CA PRO A 26 -5.40 5.00 9.50
C PRO A 26 -5.69 5.77 10.79
N ASP A 27 -6.50 6.82 10.70
CA ASP A 27 -6.74 7.71 11.84
C ASP A 27 -7.46 7.00 13.01
N ASP A 28 -8.32 6.03 12.73
CA ASP A 28 -8.98 5.18 13.73
C ASP A 28 -7.99 4.27 14.46
N VAL A 29 -6.98 3.75 13.77
CA VAL A 29 -5.89 2.96 14.36
C VAL A 29 -5.03 3.84 15.26
N ILE A 30 -4.69 5.05 14.82
CA ILE A 30 -3.92 6.01 15.64
C ILE A 30 -4.70 6.34 16.92
N ALA A 31 -5.97 6.69 16.80
CA ALA A 31 -6.83 6.99 17.96
C ALA A 31 -6.91 5.80 18.95
N LYS A 32 -6.99 4.57 18.41
CA LYS A 32 -7.00 3.38 19.27
C LYS A 32 -5.68 3.13 19.97
N LEU A 33 -4.56 3.38 19.32
CA LEU A 33 -3.24 3.27 19.95
C LEU A 33 -3.07 4.31 21.06
N GLU A 34 -3.54 5.54 20.86
CA GLU A 34 -3.53 6.59 21.88
C GLU A 34 -4.40 6.23 23.09
N GLU A 35 -5.59 5.70 22.86
CA GLU A 35 -6.48 5.20 23.92
C GLU A 35 -5.80 4.08 24.74
N LEU A 36 -5.21 3.09 24.06
CA LEU A 36 -4.51 1.98 24.74
C LEU A 36 -3.28 2.47 25.52
N ALA A 37 -2.53 3.40 24.96
CA ALA A 37 -1.38 4.01 25.63
C ALA A 37 -1.79 4.75 26.91
N ALA A 38 -2.92 5.45 26.88
CA ALA A 38 -3.45 6.17 28.05
C ALA A 38 -3.93 5.24 29.17
N GLN A 39 -4.41 4.04 28.83
CA GLN A 39 -4.89 3.04 29.78
C GLN A 39 -3.76 2.16 30.36
N GLU A 40 -2.61 2.15 29.71
CA GLU A 40 -1.50 1.29 30.11
C GLU A 40 -0.86 1.78 31.42
N THR A 41 -0.64 0.85 32.33
CA THR A 41 -0.05 1.14 33.65
C THR A 41 1.38 0.58 33.83
N ALA A 42 1.70 -0.47 33.08
CA ALA A 42 3.00 -1.13 33.19
C ALA A 42 4.11 -0.29 32.49
N PRO A 43 5.30 -0.18 33.10
CA PRO A 43 6.36 0.69 32.57
C PRO A 43 6.85 0.31 31.18
N LEU A 44 7.08 -0.98 30.91
CA LEU A 44 7.64 -1.43 29.65
C LEU A 44 6.70 -1.21 28.45
N PRO A 45 5.40 -1.57 28.51
CA PRO A 45 4.45 -1.27 27.45
C PRO A 45 4.27 0.24 27.20
N LYS A 46 4.35 1.10 28.23
CA LYS A 46 4.34 2.56 28.05
C LYS A 46 5.45 3.03 27.13
N VAL A 47 6.67 2.58 27.35
CA VAL A 47 7.81 2.91 26.50
C VAL A 47 7.60 2.43 25.06
N LEU A 48 6.96 1.26 24.87
CA LEU A 48 6.62 0.76 23.53
C LEU A 48 5.62 1.68 22.80
N TYR A 49 4.53 2.11 23.46
CA TYR A 49 3.57 3.04 22.88
C TYR A 49 4.20 4.39 22.55
N GLU A 50 5.01 4.95 23.43
CA GLU A 50 5.74 6.19 23.16
C GLU A 50 6.67 6.05 21.95
N THR A 51 7.37 4.92 21.85
CA THR A 51 8.25 4.61 20.71
C THR A 51 7.46 4.48 19.41
N MET A 52 6.32 3.79 19.43
CA MET A 52 5.44 3.65 18.26
C MET A 52 4.92 5.01 17.79
N THR A 53 4.42 5.85 18.70
CA THR A 53 3.93 7.19 18.38
C THR A 53 5.03 8.06 17.79
N LYS A 54 6.22 8.05 18.39
CA LYS A 54 7.38 8.78 17.87
C LYS A 54 7.81 8.30 16.50
N ASN A 55 7.80 6.97 16.28
CA ASN A 55 8.14 6.38 14.99
C ASN A 55 7.15 6.80 13.89
N GLN A 56 5.84 6.81 14.19
CA GLN A 56 4.83 7.30 13.24
C GLN A 56 5.05 8.76 12.84
N GLY A 57 5.37 9.62 13.80
CA GLY A 57 5.71 11.02 13.52
C GLY A 57 6.95 11.16 12.65
N LEU A 58 7.98 10.37 12.90
CA LEU A 58 9.21 10.36 12.10
C LEU A 58 8.97 9.82 10.68
N ALA A 59 8.16 8.78 10.52
CA ALA A 59 7.83 8.22 9.22
C ALA A 59 7.19 9.28 8.30
N VAL A 60 6.24 10.03 8.82
CA VAL A 60 5.59 11.11 8.09
C VAL A 60 6.54 12.27 7.81
N SER A 61 7.27 12.75 8.82
CA SER A 61 8.14 13.94 8.68
C SER A 61 9.36 13.71 7.78
N LEU A 62 9.88 12.48 7.77
CA LEU A 62 11.05 12.11 6.96
C LEU A 62 10.68 11.47 5.62
N ASP A 63 9.39 11.32 5.32
CA ASP A 63 8.89 10.66 4.13
C ASP A 63 9.45 9.23 3.96
N ARG A 64 9.35 8.42 5.02
CA ARG A 64 9.87 7.06 5.11
C ARG A 64 8.78 6.07 5.53
N PRO A 65 8.93 4.78 5.20
CA PRO A 65 8.04 3.75 5.74
C PRO A 65 8.05 3.74 7.27
N SER A 66 6.89 3.51 7.86
CA SER A 66 6.72 3.43 9.32
C SER A 66 7.34 2.18 9.93
N CYS A 67 7.57 1.15 9.12
CA CYS A 67 8.17 -0.12 9.54
C CYS A 67 9.17 -0.62 8.50
N GLN A 68 10.22 -1.33 8.95
CA GLN A 68 11.16 -1.99 8.03
C GLN A 68 10.53 -3.17 7.30
N ASP A 69 9.60 -3.86 7.94
CA ASP A 69 8.77 -4.86 7.29
C ASP A 69 7.53 -4.19 6.73
N THR A 70 7.61 -3.79 5.47
CA THR A 70 6.50 -3.12 4.77
C THR A 70 5.41 -4.09 4.32
N GLY A 71 5.54 -5.41 4.63
CA GLY A 71 4.55 -6.41 4.27
C GLY A 71 4.46 -6.69 2.78
N VAL A 72 3.43 -7.43 2.39
CA VAL A 72 3.10 -7.73 0.99
C VAL A 72 1.90 -6.89 0.58
N LEU A 73 2.03 -6.24 -0.59
CA LEU A 73 0.96 -5.45 -1.17
C LEU A 73 -0.15 -6.32 -1.74
N GLN A 74 -1.39 -6.04 -1.36
CA GLN A 74 -2.58 -6.70 -1.87
C GLN A 74 -3.61 -5.66 -2.29
N PHE A 75 -4.18 -5.86 -3.47
CA PHE A 75 -5.25 -5.02 -4.00
C PHE A 75 -6.55 -5.81 -4.06
N TRP A 76 -7.64 -5.20 -3.61
CA TRP A 76 -9.00 -5.65 -3.88
C TRP A 76 -9.63 -4.65 -4.82
N VAL A 77 -9.95 -5.11 -6.01
CA VAL A 77 -10.44 -4.28 -7.11
C VAL A 77 -11.86 -4.69 -7.44
N LYS A 78 -12.82 -3.84 -7.07
CA LYS A 78 -14.21 -3.97 -7.53
C LYS A 78 -14.39 -3.04 -8.74
N CYS A 79 -14.55 -3.62 -9.92
CA CYS A 79 -14.47 -2.88 -11.16
C CYS A 79 -15.61 -3.24 -12.12
N GLY A 80 -16.24 -2.20 -12.64
CA GLY A 80 -17.27 -2.33 -13.65
C GLY A 80 -16.71 -2.74 -15.02
N THR A 81 -17.46 -3.56 -15.76
CA THR A 81 -17.05 -4.01 -17.11
C THR A 81 -16.93 -2.87 -18.13
N ASN A 82 -17.56 -1.73 -17.86
CA ASN A 82 -17.48 -0.53 -18.71
C ASN A 82 -16.45 0.49 -18.20
N PHE A 83 -15.69 0.16 -17.16
CA PHE A 83 -14.64 1.06 -16.67
C PHE A 83 -13.56 1.27 -17.74
N PRO A 84 -13.25 2.52 -18.13
CA PRO A 84 -12.43 2.80 -19.33
C PRO A 84 -11.02 2.22 -19.30
N LEU A 85 -10.45 1.95 -18.13
CA LEU A 85 -9.09 1.46 -17.94
C LEU A 85 -9.03 0.01 -17.42
N ILE A 86 -10.12 -0.75 -17.50
CA ILE A 86 -10.18 -2.11 -16.93
C ILE A 86 -9.07 -3.02 -17.48
N ASN A 87 -8.77 -2.92 -18.77
CA ASN A 87 -7.75 -3.75 -19.42
C ASN A 87 -6.31 -3.37 -19.04
N GLU A 88 -6.09 -2.13 -18.62
CA GLU A 88 -4.77 -1.62 -18.22
C GLU A 88 -4.54 -1.70 -16.72
N LEU A 89 -5.59 -1.98 -15.94
CA LEU A 89 -5.58 -1.77 -14.49
C LEU A 89 -4.54 -2.61 -13.77
N GLU A 90 -4.39 -3.89 -14.13
CA GLU A 90 -3.38 -4.75 -13.50
C GLU A 90 -1.95 -4.26 -13.76
N GLY A 91 -1.65 -3.89 -15.01
CA GLY A 91 -0.34 -3.34 -15.40
C GLY A 91 -0.05 -2.01 -14.71
N LEU A 92 -1.05 -1.15 -14.64
CA LEU A 92 -1.01 0.15 -13.97
C LEU A 92 -0.74 0.00 -12.46
N LEU A 93 -1.41 -0.94 -11.78
CA LEU A 93 -1.20 -1.20 -10.36
C LEU A 93 0.22 -1.72 -10.08
N LYS A 94 0.72 -2.63 -10.91
CA LYS A 94 2.11 -3.12 -10.82
C LYS A 94 3.13 -1.99 -11.00
N GLU A 95 2.93 -1.13 -11.99
CA GLU A 95 3.81 0.02 -12.22
C GLU A 95 3.75 1.02 -11.06
N ALA A 96 2.56 1.25 -10.50
CA ALA A 96 2.39 2.10 -9.32
C ALA A 96 3.18 1.57 -8.11
N VAL A 97 3.20 0.25 -7.89
CA VAL A 97 4.00 -0.39 -6.84
C VAL A 97 5.50 -0.17 -7.07
N VAL A 98 5.96 -0.31 -8.32
CA VAL A 98 7.37 -0.03 -8.67
C VAL A 98 7.74 1.41 -8.35
N GLN A 99 6.94 2.38 -8.81
CA GLN A 99 7.19 3.80 -8.54
C GLN A 99 7.18 4.11 -7.04
N ALA A 100 6.20 3.59 -6.29
CA ALA A 100 6.13 3.78 -4.85
C ALA A 100 7.32 3.15 -4.11
N THR A 101 7.79 1.99 -4.56
CA THR A 101 8.95 1.29 -3.96
C THR A 101 10.20 2.16 -3.98
N PHE A 102 10.42 2.92 -5.05
CA PHE A 102 11.58 3.80 -5.15
C PHE A 102 11.35 5.20 -4.55
N ALA A 103 10.13 5.76 -4.71
CA ALA A 103 9.81 7.09 -4.21
C ALA A 103 9.69 7.13 -2.67
N THR A 104 9.09 6.10 -2.07
CA THR A 104 8.90 5.98 -0.61
C THR A 104 9.76 4.82 -0.09
N PRO A 105 11.03 4.75 -0.26
CA PRO A 105 11.95 3.61 -0.19
C PRO A 105 11.41 2.40 0.62
N LEU A 106 10.39 1.75 0.06
CA LEU A 106 9.78 0.56 0.63
C LEU A 106 10.80 -0.58 0.62
N ARG A 107 10.79 -1.43 1.65
CA ARG A 107 11.66 -2.59 1.70
C ARG A 107 11.35 -3.56 0.55
N HIS A 108 12.38 -4.11 -0.06
CA HIS A 108 12.26 -5.08 -1.15
C HIS A 108 12.05 -6.50 -0.59
N ASN A 109 10.89 -6.75 0.01
CA ASN A 109 10.59 -8.02 0.68
C ASN A 109 9.76 -8.99 -0.17
N SER A 110 9.38 -8.60 -1.39
CA SER A 110 8.67 -9.49 -2.30
C SER A 110 9.65 -10.31 -3.14
N VAL A 111 9.56 -11.63 -3.01
CA VAL A 111 10.35 -12.59 -3.78
C VAL A 111 9.44 -13.26 -4.80
N GLU A 112 9.93 -13.43 -6.02
CA GLU A 112 9.19 -14.18 -7.02
C GLU A 112 9.12 -15.65 -6.63
N THR A 113 7.89 -16.20 -6.60
CA THR A 113 7.62 -17.51 -5.99
C THR A 113 8.26 -18.68 -6.75
N PHE A 114 8.43 -18.58 -8.08
CA PHE A 114 8.89 -19.70 -8.88
C PHE A 114 10.41 -19.78 -9.02
N ASP A 115 11.05 -18.63 -9.18
CA ASP A 115 12.49 -18.55 -9.40
C ASP A 115 13.25 -18.14 -8.13
N GLU A 116 12.53 -17.94 -7.02
CA GLU A 116 13.08 -17.48 -5.73
C GLU A 116 13.93 -16.20 -5.86
N TYR A 117 13.61 -15.40 -6.88
CA TYR A 117 14.34 -14.19 -7.22
C TYR A 117 13.68 -12.94 -6.67
N ASN A 118 14.44 -12.11 -5.98
CA ASN A 118 13.97 -10.81 -5.54
C ASN A 118 14.23 -9.77 -6.63
N THR A 119 13.16 -9.29 -7.27
CA THR A 119 13.25 -8.27 -8.33
C THR A 119 13.68 -6.90 -7.81
N LYS A 120 13.70 -6.68 -6.48
CA LYS A 120 13.95 -5.39 -5.82
C LYS A 120 12.96 -4.29 -6.22
N ARG A 121 11.80 -4.67 -6.74
CA ARG A 121 10.76 -3.75 -7.23
C ARG A 121 9.40 -3.98 -6.57
N ASN A 122 9.29 -4.96 -5.66
CA ASN A 122 8.05 -5.43 -5.04
C ASN A 122 6.98 -5.89 -6.05
N VAL A 123 7.41 -6.25 -7.23
CA VAL A 123 6.58 -6.87 -8.28
C VAL A 123 7.27 -8.11 -8.83
N GLY A 124 6.47 -9.10 -9.19
CA GLY A 124 6.92 -10.34 -9.77
C GLY A 124 5.71 -11.19 -10.17
N LYS A 125 5.95 -12.48 -10.44
CA LYS A 125 4.87 -13.42 -10.74
C LYS A 125 4.05 -13.67 -9.46
N GLY A 126 2.75 -13.34 -9.50
CA GLY A 126 1.87 -13.43 -8.34
C GLY A 126 1.99 -12.29 -7.31
N THR A 127 2.82 -11.29 -7.54
CA THR A 127 3.01 -10.15 -6.63
C THR A 127 3.01 -8.83 -7.40
N PRO A 128 2.26 -7.78 -6.93
CA PRO A 128 1.26 -7.81 -5.86
C PRO A 128 0.09 -8.72 -6.19
N THR A 129 -0.57 -9.25 -5.18
CA THR A 129 -1.81 -10.00 -5.38
C THR A 129 -2.95 -9.05 -5.67
N VAL A 130 -3.70 -9.31 -6.74
CA VAL A 130 -4.88 -8.53 -7.10
C VAL A 130 -6.10 -9.44 -7.08
N PHE A 131 -7.04 -9.16 -6.18
CA PHE A 131 -8.34 -9.81 -6.11
C PHE A 131 -9.36 -8.99 -6.89
N TRP A 132 -10.14 -9.66 -7.74
CA TRP A 132 -11.10 -9.02 -8.62
C TRP A 132 -12.53 -9.35 -8.23
N ASP A 133 -13.35 -8.30 -8.15
CA ASP A 133 -14.81 -8.37 -8.12
C ASP A 133 -15.33 -7.59 -9.33
N ILE A 134 -15.88 -8.30 -10.31
CA ILE A 134 -16.32 -7.72 -11.57
C ILE A 134 -17.81 -7.45 -11.54
N VAL A 135 -18.18 -6.18 -11.73
CA VAL A 135 -19.56 -5.70 -11.72
C VAL A 135 -20.05 -5.51 -13.17
N PRO A 136 -21.06 -6.28 -13.64
CA PRO A 136 -21.59 -6.12 -15.00
C PRO A 136 -22.23 -4.74 -15.22
N ASN A 137 -22.00 -4.17 -16.40
CA ASN A 137 -22.62 -2.93 -16.88
C ASN A 137 -22.40 -1.68 -16.00
N ASP A 138 -21.37 -1.69 -15.16
CA ASP A 138 -20.95 -0.55 -14.35
C ASP A 138 -19.68 0.09 -14.93
N ASP A 139 -19.50 1.38 -14.73
CA ASP A 139 -18.34 2.16 -15.18
C ASP A 139 -17.45 2.65 -14.02
N HIS A 140 -17.77 2.26 -12.79
CA HIS A 140 -17.02 2.61 -11.59
C HIS A 140 -15.91 1.60 -11.28
N CYS A 141 -14.91 2.06 -10.55
CA CYS A 141 -13.84 1.22 -10.03
C CYS A 141 -13.49 1.65 -8.61
N GLU A 142 -13.63 0.72 -7.67
CA GLU A 142 -13.20 0.87 -6.29
C GLU A 142 -11.95 0.03 -6.06
N ILE A 143 -10.91 0.64 -5.47
CA ILE A 143 -9.65 -0.03 -5.20
C ILE A 143 -9.33 0.09 -3.72
N TYR A 144 -9.25 -1.06 -3.07
CA TYR A 144 -8.79 -1.18 -1.69
C TYR A 144 -7.37 -1.73 -1.70
N LEU A 145 -6.52 -1.17 -0.86
CA LEU A 145 -5.12 -1.54 -0.78
C LEU A 145 -4.75 -1.86 0.67
N SER A 146 -4.08 -2.96 0.86
CA SER A 146 -3.51 -3.35 2.15
C SER A 146 -2.05 -3.69 2.01
N LEU A 147 -1.29 -3.32 3.04
CA LEU A 147 0.03 -3.84 3.32
C LEU A 147 -0.13 -4.86 4.43
N ILE A 148 -0.01 -6.14 4.07
CA ILE A 148 -0.20 -7.23 5.03
C ILE A 148 1.15 -7.70 5.52
N HIS A 149 1.33 -7.63 6.84
CA HIS A 149 2.41 -8.32 7.53
C HIS A 149 2.01 -9.79 7.71
N ILE A 150 2.78 -10.69 7.13
CA ILE A 150 2.59 -12.13 7.26
C ILE A 150 3.48 -12.64 8.39
#